data_5535fe3792a1f661687b3cbc6410929c
#
_entry.id   5535fe3792a1f661687b3cbc6410929c
#
_cell.length_a   1.000
_cell.length_b   1.000
_cell.length_c   1.000
_cell.angle_alpha   90.00
_cell.angle_beta   90.00
_cell.angle_gamma   90.00
#
_symmetry.space_group_name_H-M   'P 1'
#
loop_
_entity.id
_entity.type
_entity.pdbx_description
1 polymer ?
#
loop_
_entity_poly.entity_id
_entity_poly.type
_entity_poly.pdbx_seq_one_letter_code
_entity_poly.pdbx_strand_id
1 'polypeptide(L)'
;MDFLSEHWLDILTTILGLLYIVLEYRASIALWIVGIIMPALDTWLYWSHGLYGDAGMAVYYTIAAIYGWAVWRFGRKHGQQTGGQMPITHMPSRLYIPSLVFFAVAWAATYYILVTFTDSTVPLLDAFTNALSFVGLWALARKYIEQWFFWIIVDAICCYLYIVKGIPFKAALYGLYVVIAIAGYYKWKKMMKQ
;
A
#
# COMPACT_ATOMS: atom_id res chain seq x y z
N MET A 1 -16.47 13.14 -28.12
CA MET A 1 -16.10 11.70 -27.89
C MET A 1 -14.86 11.56 -27.00
N ASP A 2 -14.36 12.63 -26.40
CA ASP A 2 -12.92 12.68 -26.17
C ASP A 2 -12.51 12.68 -24.70
N PHE A 3 -13.39 13.02 -23.76
CA PHE A 3 -13.07 13.00 -22.34
C PHE A 3 -12.75 11.58 -21.81
N LEU A 4 -13.52 10.58 -22.23
CA LEU A 4 -13.29 9.19 -21.84
C LEU A 4 -12.03 8.61 -22.49
N SER A 5 -11.71 9.02 -23.71
CA SER A 5 -10.51 8.54 -24.41
C SER A 5 -9.22 9.20 -23.88
N GLU A 6 -9.31 10.40 -23.34
CA GLU A 6 -8.16 11.10 -22.74
C GLU A 6 -7.90 10.66 -21.29
N HIS A 7 -8.96 10.27 -20.55
CA HIS A 7 -8.86 9.98 -19.10
C HIS A 7 -9.12 8.50 -18.75
N TRP A 8 -9.22 7.60 -19.74
CA TRP A 8 -9.57 6.20 -19.47
C TRP A 8 -8.58 5.50 -18.51
N LEU A 9 -7.28 5.81 -18.58
CA LEU A 9 -6.27 5.26 -17.69
C LEU A 9 -6.48 5.74 -16.25
N ASP A 10 -6.77 7.04 -16.05
CA ASP A 10 -7.02 7.60 -14.72
C ASP A 10 -8.29 7.02 -14.11
N ILE A 11 -9.32 6.82 -14.93
CA ILE A 11 -10.57 6.18 -14.50
C ILE A 11 -10.32 4.73 -14.13
N LEU A 12 -9.60 3.98 -14.96
CA LEU A 12 -9.28 2.58 -14.72
C LEU A 12 -8.45 2.40 -13.46
N THR A 13 -7.38 3.17 -13.28
CA THR A 13 -6.53 3.09 -12.09
C THR A 13 -7.27 3.49 -10.82
N THR A 14 -8.17 4.47 -10.90
CA THR A 14 -9.03 4.85 -9.77
C THR A 14 -9.98 3.71 -9.38
N ILE A 15 -10.65 3.08 -10.36
CA ILE A 15 -11.54 1.94 -10.12
C ILE A 15 -10.77 0.76 -9.51
N LEU A 16 -9.60 0.44 -10.04
CA LEU A 16 -8.76 -0.64 -9.52
C LEU A 16 -8.26 -0.33 -8.11
N GLY A 17 -7.89 0.91 -7.82
CA GLY A 17 -7.49 1.35 -6.48
C GLY A 17 -8.64 1.22 -5.46
N LEU A 18 -9.86 1.64 -5.83
CA LEU A 18 -11.04 1.45 -5.00
C LEU A 18 -11.38 -0.04 -4.81
N LEU A 19 -11.27 -0.84 -5.86
CA LEU A 19 -11.44 -2.29 -5.77
C LEU A 19 -10.42 -2.90 -4.81
N TYR A 20 -9.15 -2.51 -4.92
CA TYR A 20 -8.08 -2.99 -4.05
C TYR A 20 -8.41 -2.75 -2.57
N ILE A 21 -8.79 -1.52 -2.21
CA ILE A 21 -9.07 -1.18 -0.80
C ILE A 21 -10.36 -1.86 -0.29
N VAL A 22 -11.36 -2.09 -1.14
CA VAL A 22 -12.55 -2.88 -0.77
C VAL A 22 -12.19 -4.35 -0.51
N LEU A 23 -11.29 -4.92 -1.32
CA LEU A 23 -10.80 -6.28 -1.13
C LEU A 23 -9.96 -6.41 0.14
N GLU A 24 -9.16 -5.39 0.45
CA GLU A 24 -8.38 -5.28 1.69
C GLU A 24 -9.30 -5.19 2.91
N TYR A 25 -10.32 -4.32 2.85
CA TYR A 25 -11.35 -4.20 3.88
C TYR A 25 -12.03 -5.54 4.18
N ARG A 26 -12.24 -6.37 3.15
CA ARG A 26 -12.83 -7.73 3.27
C ARG A 26 -11.81 -8.79 3.67
N ALA A 27 -10.54 -8.46 3.84
CA ALA A 27 -9.43 -9.38 4.00
C ALA A 27 -9.40 -10.50 2.93
N SER A 28 -9.78 -10.16 1.70
CA SER A 28 -9.89 -11.10 0.59
C SER A 28 -8.52 -11.31 -0.06
N ILE A 29 -8.13 -12.55 -0.32
CA ILE A 29 -6.88 -12.88 -1.04
C ILE A 29 -6.83 -12.27 -2.46
N ALA A 30 -7.98 -11.96 -3.04
CA ALA A 30 -8.07 -11.34 -4.36
C ALA A 30 -7.40 -9.96 -4.44
N LEU A 31 -7.21 -9.26 -3.30
CA LEU A 31 -6.46 -8.01 -3.27
C LEU A 31 -5.04 -8.16 -3.86
N TRP A 32 -4.40 -9.31 -3.59
CA TRP A 32 -3.05 -9.58 -4.07
C TRP A 32 -3.00 -9.82 -5.58
N ILE A 33 -4.08 -10.35 -6.19
CA ILE A 33 -4.18 -10.51 -7.64
C ILE A 33 -4.18 -9.13 -8.30
N VAL A 34 -5.00 -8.21 -7.80
CA VAL A 34 -5.02 -6.81 -8.26
C VAL A 34 -3.66 -6.15 -8.01
N GLY A 35 -3.08 -6.36 -6.82
CA GLY A 35 -1.78 -5.84 -6.43
C GLY A 35 -0.59 -6.41 -7.21
N ILE A 36 -0.75 -7.52 -7.92
CA ILE A 36 0.25 -8.08 -8.84
C ILE A 36 0.06 -7.48 -10.24
N ILE A 37 -1.18 -7.47 -10.73
CA ILE A 37 -1.48 -7.10 -12.12
C ILE A 37 -1.15 -5.62 -12.37
N MET A 38 -1.58 -4.72 -11.48
CA MET A 38 -1.38 -3.29 -11.70
C MET A 38 0.11 -2.90 -11.76
N PRO A 39 0.96 -3.20 -10.74
CA PRO A 39 2.36 -2.81 -10.82
C PRO A 39 3.13 -3.55 -11.92
N ALA A 40 2.71 -4.75 -12.32
CA ALA A 40 3.33 -5.45 -13.44
C ALA A 40 3.09 -4.71 -14.77
N LEU A 41 1.88 -4.18 -14.98
CA LEU A 41 1.55 -3.33 -16.13
C LEU A 41 2.31 -1.99 -16.06
N ASP A 42 2.35 -1.38 -14.86
CA ASP A 42 3.09 -0.14 -14.63
C ASP A 42 4.59 -0.31 -14.91
N THR A 43 5.17 -1.45 -14.52
CA THR A 43 6.58 -1.77 -14.81
C THR A 43 6.87 -1.71 -16.31
N TRP A 44 6.01 -2.33 -17.12
CA TRP A 44 6.16 -2.31 -18.57
C TRP A 44 5.95 -0.90 -19.14
N LEU A 45 4.94 -0.18 -18.66
CA LEU A 45 4.63 1.18 -19.09
C LEU A 45 5.78 2.13 -18.79
N TYR A 46 6.26 2.17 -17.54
CA TYR A 46 7.35 3.05 -17.13
C TYR A 46 8.66 2.73 -17.84
N TRP A 47 8.97 1.45 -17.99
CA TRP A 47 10.16 1.02 -18.72
C TRP A 47 10.13 1.50 -20.18
N SER A 48 8.99 1.37 -20.86
CA SER A 48 8.82 1.78 -22.25
C SER A 48 8.93 3.31 -22.47
N HIS A 49 8.68 4.09 -21.39
CA HIS A 49 8.82 5.56 -21.42
C HIS A 49 10.15 6.06 -20.83
N GLY A 50 11.09 5.17 -20.51
CA GLY A 50 12.39 5.54 -19.94
C GLY A 50 12.36 5.98 -18.48
N LEU A 51 11.24 5.75 -17.77
CA LEU A 51 11.03 6.07 -16.36
C LEU A 51 11.55 4.92 -15.49
N TYR A 52 12.86 4.68 -15.51
CA TYR A 52 13.46 3.49 -14.87
C TYR A 52 13.31 3.47 -13.35
N GLY A 53 13.27 4.63 -12.69
CA GLY A 53 13.06 4.73 -11.25
C GLY A 53 11.67 4.25 -10.86
N ASP A 54 10.63 4.72 -11.57
CA ASP A 54 9.25 4.33 -11.36
C ASP A 54 9.03 2.85 -11.72
N ALA A 55 9.66 2.38 -12.81
CA ALA A 55 9.66 0.97 -13.17
C ALA A 55 10.26 0.09 -12.06
N GLY A 56 11.37 0.52 -11.43
CA GLY A 56 11.98 -0.18 -10.29
C GLY A 56 11.04 -0.26 -9.08
N MET A 57 10.32 0.81 -8.77
CA MET A 57 9.29 0.82 -7.71
C MET A 57 8.12 -0.10 -8.04
N ALA A 58 7.67 -0.12 -9.28
CA ALA A 58 6.59 -1.02 -9.73
C ALA A 58 7.02 -2.51 -9.64
N VAL A 59 8.27 -2.83 -9.97
CA VAL A 59 8.85 -4.18 -9.74
C VAL A 59 8.82 -4.53 -8.25
N TYR A 60 9.23 -3.61 -7.38
CA TYR A 60 9.17 -3.83 -5.92
C TYR A 60 7.73 -4.15 -5.46
N TYR A 61 6.73 -3.35 -5.87
CA TYR A 61 5.33 -3.59 -5.50
C TYR A 61 4.81 -4.93 -6.04
N THR A 62 5.20 -5.32 -7.24
CA THR A 62 4.86 -6.64 -7.81
C THR A 62 5.42 -7.78 -6.95
N ILE A 63 6.70 -7.71 -6.58
CA ILE A 63 7.35 -8.72 -5.72
C ILE A 63 6.69 -8.76 -4.34
N ALA A 64 6.41 -7.61 -3.73
CA ALA A 64 5.74 -7.51 -2.44
C ALA A 64 4.32 -8.11 -2.48
N ALA A 65 3.59 -7.90 -3.57
CA ALA A 65 2.27 -8.49 -3.76
C ALA A 65 2.31 -10.01 -3.96
N ILE A 66 3.29 -10.52 -4.71
CA ILE A 66 3.52 -11.98 -4.83
C ILE A 66 3.84 -12.58 -3.46
N TYR A 67 4.72 -11.93 -2.68
CA TYR A 67 5.02 -12.35 -1.31
C TYR A 67 3.75 -12.36 -0.44
N GLY A 68 2.96 -11.30 -0.45
CA GLY A 68 1.71 -11.22 0.31
C GLY A 68 0.71 -12.31 -0.08
N TRP A 69 0.55 -12.56 -1.38
CA TRP A 69 -0.27 -13.65 -1.90
C TRP A 69 0.20 -15.01 -1.38
N ALA A 70 1.50 -15.28 -1.48
CA ALA A 70 2.08 -16.53 -1.03
C ALA A 70 1.90 -16.74 0.49
N VAL A 71 2.12 -15.69 1.28
CA VAL A 71 1.91 -15.73 2.74
C VAL A 71 0.44 -15.99 3.10
N TRP A 72 -0.51 -15.34 2.40
CA TRP A 72 -1.93 -15.57 2.66
C TRP A 72 -2.41 -16.93 2.21
N ARG A 73 -1.81 -17.47 1.13
CA ARG A 73 -2.18 -18.78 0.57
C ARG A 73 -1.56 -19.94 1.33
N PHE A 74 -0.30 -19.81 1.75
CA PHE A 74 0.50 -20.90 2.31
C PHE A 74 0.89 -20.70 3.78
N GLY A 75 0.75 -19.47 4.31
CA GLY A 75 1.15 -19.10 5.67
C GLY A 75 0.21 -19.68 6.73
N ARG A 76 0.31 -20.97 6.99
CA ARG A 76 -0.46 -21.67 8.05
C ARG A 76 0.25 -21.49 9.40
N LYS A 77 -0.49 -21.09 10.45
CA LYS A 77 -0.01 -21.34 11.82
C LYS A 77 -0.13 -22.83 12.11
N HIS A 78 0.93 -23.42 12.68
CA HIS A 78 0.92 -24.77 13.25
C HIS A 78 -0.28 -24.91 14.21
N GLY A 79 -1.22 -25.82 13.90
CA GLY A 79 -2.33 -26.17 14.79
C GLY A 79 -3.75 -25.90 14.29
N GLN A 80 -3.96 -25.26 13.13
CA GLN A 80 -5.31 -25.13 12.55
C GLN A 80 -5.54 -26.18 11.45
N GLN A 81 -6.53 -27.04 11.70
CA GLN A 81 -7.01 -28.03 10.74
C GLN A 81 -7.57 -27.37 9.49
N THR A 82 -7.15 -27.89 8.34
CA THR A 82 -7.76 -27.86 7.01
C THR A 82 -8.57 -26.62 6.58
N GLY A 83 -8.01 -25.85 5.64
CA GLY A 83 -8.81 -25.06 4.68
C GLY A 83 -8.89 -23.56 4.92
N GLY A 84 -8.38 -23.02 6.02
CA GLY A 84 -8.51 -21.60 6.36
C GLY A 84 -7.40 -20.71 5.80
N GLN A 85 -7.77 -19.50 5.38
CA GLN A 85 -6.83 -18.43 5.12
C GLN A 85 -6.08 -18.05 6.41
N MET A 86 -4.88 -17.44 6.26
CA MET A 86 -4.12 -16.91 7.40
C MET A 86 -5.00 -15.99 8.28
N PRO A 87 -5.05 -16.21 9.63
CA PRO A 87 -5.87 -15.41 10.52
C PRO A 87 -5.32 -13.98 10.67
N ILE A 88 -6.23 -13.03 10.91
CA ILE A 88 -5.87 -11.67 11.32
C ILE A 88 -5.34 -11.74 12.76
N THR A 89 -4.20 -11.11 13.03
CA THR A 89 -3.57 -11.13 14.37
C THR A 89 -3.01 -9.76 14.72
N HIS A 90 -2.65 -9.60 16.01
CA HIS A 90 -1.82 -8.48 16.43
C HIS A 90 -0.36 -8.71 16.06
N MET A 91 0.33 -7.62 15.74
CA MET A 91 1.78 -7.65 15.54
C MET A 91 2.49 -7.99 16.85
N PRO A 92 3.35 -9.01 16.88
CA PRO A 92 4.11 -9.35 18.09
C PRO A 92 4.99 -8.21 18.53
N SER A 93 5.03 -7.91 19.86
CA SER A 93 5.80 -6.80 20.42
C SER A 93 7.29 -6.83 20.06
N ARG A 94 7.85 -8.03 19.90
CA ARG A 94 9.25 -8.24 19.45
C ARG A 94 9.54 -7.66 18.06
N LEU A 95 8.53 -7.40 17.24
CA LEU A 95 8.68 -6.86 15.90
C LEU A 95 8.55 -5.34 15.83
N TYR A 96 8.14 -4.67 16.92
CA TYR A 96 8.01 -3.20 16.92
C TYR A 96 9.36 -2.51 16.72
N ILE A 97 10.40 -2.91 17.49
CA ILE A 97 11.74 -2.31 17.36
C ILE A 97 12.35 -2.60 15.99
N PRO A 98 12.39 -3.85 15.47
CA PRO A 98 12.87 -4.11 14.12
C PRO A 98 12.13 -3.33 13.04
N SER A 99 10.81 -3.19 13.14
CA SER A 99 10.03 -2.42 12.17
C SER A 99 10.32 -0.93 12.24
N LEU A 100 10.52 -0.38 13.43
CA LEU A 100 10.91 1.01 13.63
C LEU A 100 12.30 1.29 13.06
N VAL A 101 13.26 0.39 13.29
CA VAL A 101 14.62 0.50 12.73
C VAL A 101 14.56 0.42 11.21
N PHE A 102 13.82 -0.55 10.67
CA PHE A 102 13.63 -0.67 9.22
C PHE A 102 13.00 0.60 8.63
N PHE A 103 11.93 1.12 9.26
CA PHE A 103 11.30 2.37 8.86
C PHE A 103 12.30 3.53 8.84
N ALA A 104 13.09 3.72 9.89
CA ALA A 104 14.06 4.81 9.99
C ALA A 104 15.13 4.72 8.89
N VAL A 105 15.66 3.51 8.64
CA VAL A 105 16.64 3.27 7.57
C VAL A 105 16.03 3.51 6.19
N ALA A 106 14.83 2.96 5.93
CA ALA A 106 14.11 3.15 4.68
C ALA A 106 13.78 4.63 4.44
N TRP A 107 13.36 5.36 5.49
CA TRP A 107 13.07 6.80 5.40
C TRP A 107 14.34 7.59 5.04
N ALA A 108 15.45 7.36 5.73
CA ALA A 108 16.72 8.04 5.43
C ALA A 108 17.21 7.72 4.02
N ALA A 109 17.15 6.46 3.60
CA ALA A 109 17.56 6.03 2.25
C ALA A 109 16.67 6.66 1.17
N THR A 110 15.34 6.62 1.34
CA THR A 110 14.40 7.22 0.38
C THR A 110 14.56 8.74 0.33
N TYR A 111 14.74 9.39 1.48
CA TYR A 111 15.01 10.83 1.53
C TYR A 111 16.28 11.18 0.76
N TYR A 112 17.37 10.44 0.98
CA TYR A 112 18.63 10.64 0.25
C TYR A 112 18.45 10.48 -1.26
N ILE A 113 17.72 9.45 -1.70
CA ILE A 113 17.42 9.21 -3.11
C ILE A 113 16.60 10.37 -3.70
N LEU A 114 15.54 10.82 -3.01
CA LEU A 114 14.66 11.88 -3.49
C LEU A 114 15.40 13.22 -3.63
N VAL A 115 16.25 13.56 -2.66
CA VAL A 115 17.01 14.82 -2.70
C VAL A 115 18.13 14.79 -3.74
N THR A 116 18.74 13.61 -3.98
CA THR A 116 19.92 13.50 -4.85
C THR A 116 19.54 13.27 -6.32
N PHE A 117 18.47 12.55 -6.58
CA PHE A 117 18.15 12.03 -7.91
C PHE A 117 16.80 12.49 -8.46
N THR A 118 16.02 13.29 -7.70
CA THR A 118 14.71 13.76 -8.14
C THR A 118 14.49 15.23 -7.82
N ASP A 119 13.51 15.86 -8.50
CA ASP A 119 13.08 17.23 -8.27
C ASP A 119 11.89 17.32 -7.29
N SER A 120 11.82 16.41 -6.31
CA SER A 120 10.73 16.43 -5.33
C SER A 120 10.71 17.75 -4.56
N THR A 121 9.54 18.38 -4.52
CA THR A 121 9.33 19.65 -3.78
C THR A 121 9.13 19.47 -2.29
N VAL A 122 8.82 18.24 -1.85
CA VAL A 122 8.54 17.88 -0.45
C VAL A 122 9.20 16.53 -0.07
N PRO A 123 10.51 16.38 -0.30
CA PRO A 123 11.19 15.07 -0.22
C PRO A 123 11.11 14.42 1.15
N LEU A 124 11.02 15.21 2.24
CA LEU A 124 10.96 14.68 3.59
C LEU A 124 9.66 13.91 3.85
N LEU A 125 8.52 14.48 3.44
CA LEU A 125 7.21 13.86 3.62
C LEU A 125 6.96 12.75 2.59
N ASP A 126 7.40 12.93 1.33
CA ASP A 126 7.35 11.89 0.31
C ASP A 126 8.16 10.66 0.75
N ALA A 127 9.37 10.85 1.29
CA ALA A 127 10.18 9.77 1.83
C ALA A 127 9.54 9.08 3.05
N PHE A 128 8.93 9.88 3.94
CA PHE A 128 8.24 9.36 5.12
C PHE A 128 7.07 8.44 4.73
N THR A 129 6.21 8.92 3.84
CA THR A 129 5.04 8.13 3.39
C THR A 129 5.46 6.86 2.65
N ASN A 130 6.49 6.92 1.81
CA ASN A 130 7.03 5.75 1.13
C ASN A 130 7.59 4.71 2.12
N ALA A 131 8.43 5.15 3.07
CA ALA A 131 9.00 4.26 4.07
C ALA A 131 7.93 3.61 4.96
N LEU A 132 6.92 4.38 5.36
CA LEU A 132 5.81 3.87 6.17
C LEU A 132 4.93 2.91 5.36
N SER A 133 4.75 3.14 4.06
CA SER A 133 4.04 2.24 3.14
C SER A 133 4.74 0.88 3.01
N PHE A 134 6.08 0.83 3.03
CA PHE A 134 6.81 -0.44 3.07
C PHE A 134 6.47 -1.26 4.31
N VAL A 135 6.45 -0.62 5.48
CA VAL A 135 6.06 -1.27 6.75
C VAL A 135 4.59 -1.68 6.71
N GLY A 136 3.71 -0.81 6.21
CA GLY A 136 2.27 -1.06 6.07
C GLY A 136 1.99 -2.26 5.17
N LEU A 137 2.63 -2.34 4.01
CA LEU A 137 2.48 -3.44 3.06
C LEU A 137 2.99 -4.77 3.64
N TRP A 138 4.12 -4.75 4.35
CA TRP A 138 4.62 -5.92 5.06
C TRP A 138 3.65 -6.36 6.18
N ALA A 139 3.12 -5.44 6.97
CA ALA A 139 2.15 -5.73 8.02
C ALA A 139 0.84 -6.28 7.43
N LEU A 140 0.37 -5.74 6.29
CA LEU A 140 -0.76 -6.28 5.52
C LEU A 140 -0.47 -7.71 5.05
N ALA A 141 0.71 -7.99 4.49
CA ALA A 141 1.10 -9.32 4.05
C ALA A 141 1.12 -10.34 5.20
N ARG A 142 1.35 -9.88 6.43
CA ARG A 142 1.29 -10.70 7.65
C ARG A 142 -0.09 -10.73 8.32
N LYS A 143 -1.09 -10.07 7.73
CA LYS A 143 -2.44 -9.85 8.31
C LYS A 143 -2.41 -9.27 9.72
N TYR A 144 -1.45 -8.38 10.01
CA TYR A 144 -1.45 -7.66 11.26
C TYR A 144 -2.47 -6.52 11.22
N ILE A 145 -3.32 -6.41 12.25
CA ILE A 145 -4.36 -5.38 12.30
C ILE A 145 -3.77 -3.97 12.35
N GLU A 146 -2.56 -3.84 12.87
CA GLU A 146 -1.83 -2.57 13.00
C GLU A 146 -1.51 -1.93 11.64
N GLN A 147 -1.56 -2.69 10.55
CA GLN A 147 -1.38 -2.15 9.20
C GLN A 147 -2.35 -0.99 8.90
N TRP A 148 -3.55 -1.00 9.46
CA TRP A 148 -4.52 0.08 9.28
C TRP A 148 -4.06 1.40 9.86
N PHE A 149 -3.30 1.40 10.98
CA PHE A 149 -2.72 2.62 11.53
C PHE A 149 -1.66 3.22 10.61
N PHE A 150 -0.86 2.37 9.95
CA PHE A 150 0.13 2.84 8.98
C PHE A 150 -0.57 3.52 7.80
N TRP A 151 -1.63 2.91 7.26
CA TRP A 151 -2.39 3.50 6.15
C TRP A 151 -3.11 4.79 6.57
N ILE A 152 -3.71 4.87 7.74
CA ILE A 152 -4.32 6.10 8.24
C ILE A 152 -3.31 7.25 8.23
N ILE A 153 -2.08 7.01 8.70
CA ILE A 153 -1.03 8.04 8.75
C ILE A 153 -0.57 8.40 7.34
N VAL A 154 -0.29 7.42 6.49
CA VAL A 154 0.13 7.63 5.09
C VAL A 154 -0.91 8.43 4.33
N ASP A 155 -2.16 8.00 4.37
CA ASP A 155 -3.25 8.63 3.62
C ASP A 155 -3.56 10.05 4.13
N ALA A 156 -3.49 10.29 5.44
CA ALA A 156 -3.66 11.62 6.00
C ALA A 156 -2.56 12.59 5.54
N ILE A 157 -1.29 12.14 5.52
CA ILE A 157 -0.18 12.95 5.02
C ILE A 157 -0.31 13.15 3.50
N CYS A 158 -0.66 12.14 2.74
CA CYS A 158 -0.90 12.26 1.30
C CYS A 158 -2.05 13.22 0.99
N CYS A 159 -3.15 13.16 1.75
CA CYS A 159 -4.25 14.12 1.64
C CYS A 159 -3.74 15.57 1.83
N TYR A 160 -2.97 15.82 2.90
CA TYR A 160 -2.34 17.11 3.14
C TYR A 160 -1.43 17.54 1.99
N LEU A 161 -0.54 16.65 1.52
CA LEU A 161 0.38 16.95 0.43
C LEU A 161 -0.35 17.31 -0.87
N TYR A 162 -1.44 16.64 -1.20
CA TYR A 162 -2.22 16.93 -2.39
C TYR A 162 -3.03 18.23 -2.27
N ILE A 163 -3.42 18.63 -1.06
CA ILE A 163 -3.99 19.98 -0.81
C ILE A 163 -2.93 21.03 -1.10
N VAL A 164 -1.72 20.90 -0.54
CA VAL A 164 -0.62 21.84 -0.74
C VAL A 164 -0.18 21.91 -2.20
N LYS A 165 -0.18 20.79 -2.91
CA LYS A 165 0.17 20.71 -4.34
C LYS A 165 -0.96 21.20 -5.26
N GLY A 166 -2.13 21.59 -4.72
CA GLY A 166 -3.27 22.10 -5.51
C GLY A 166 -3.97 21.02 -6.34
N ILE A 167 -3.99 19.76 -5.88
CA ILE A 167 -4.61 18.62 -6.58
C ILE A 167 -5.82 18.12 -5.75
N PRO A 168 -6.97 18.85 -5.78
CA PRO A 168 -8.08 18.60 -4.86
C PRO A 168 -8.74 17.24 -5.03
N PHE A 169 -8.80 16.69 -6.23
CA PHE A 169 -9.40 15.38 -6.46
C PHE A 169 -8.59 14.25 -5.79
N LYS A 170 -7.27 14.29 -5.88
CA LYS A 170 -6.41 13.34 -5.17
C LYS A 170 -6.49 13.54 -3.65
N ALA A 171 -6.53 14.78 -3.18
CA ALA A 171 -6.73 15.06 -1.75
C ALA A 171 -8.03 14.45 -1.23
N ALA A 172 -9.14 14.63 -1.95
CA ALA A 172 -10.42 14.01 -1.59
C ALA A 172 -10.36 12.48 -1.58
N LEU A 173 -9.68 11.87 -2.56
CA LEU A 173 -9.49 10.42 -2.64
C LEU A 173 -8.72 9.88 -1.43
N TYR A 174 -7.59 10.52 -1.05
CA TYR A 174 -6.83 10.11 0.13
C TYR A 174 -7.59 10.37 1.43
N GLY A 175 -8.37 11.44 1.51
CA GLY A 175 -9.30 11.66 2.61
C GLY A 175 -10.33 10.53 2.75
N LEU A 176 -10.87 10.04 1.63
CA LEU A 176 -11.74 8.87 1.61
C LEU A 176 -11.00 7.61 2.09
N TYR A 177 -9.74 7.41 1.69
CA TYR A 177 -8.93 6.27 2.13
C TYR A 177 -8.72 6.28 3.65
N VAL A 178 -8.51 7.44 4.28
CA VAL A 178 -8.46 7.55 5.74
C VAL A 178 -9.75 7.02 6.39
N VAL A 179 -10.91 7.42 5.87
CA VAL A 179 -12.21 6.97 6.40
C VAL A 179 -12.36 5.45 6.23
N ILE A 180 -12.00 4.91 5.07
CA ILE A 180 -12.06 3.47 4.79
C ILE A 180 -11.07 2.72 5.68
N ALA A 181 -9.87 3.25 5.92
CA ALA A 181 -8.86 2.62 6.78
C ALA A 181 -9.36 2.54 8.24
N ILE A 182 -9.99 3.58 8.74
CA ILE A 182 -10.63 3.56 10.07
C ILE A 182 -11.73 2.48 10.12
N ALA A 183 -12.61 2.44 9.13
CA ALA A 183 -13.66 1.42 9.04
C ALA A 183 -13.07 0.01 8.91
N GLY A 184 -11.99 -0.15 8.15
CA GLY A 184 -11.23 -1.39 7.96
C GLY A 184 -10.65 -1.93 9.26
N TYR A 185 -10.06 -1.06 10.08
CA TYR A 185 -9.58 -1.43 11.41
C TYR A 185 -10.70 -2.04 12.27
N TYR A 186 -11.85 -1.39 12.36
CA TYR A 186 -12.99 -1.90 13.13
C TYR A 186 -13.54 -3.20 12.55
N LYS A 187 -13.58 -3.33 11.23
CA LYS A 187 -14.02 -4.55 10.55
C LYS A 187 -13.07 -5.71 10.87
N TRP A 188 -11.77 -5.52 10.73
CA TRP A 188 -10.78 -6.55 11.02
C TRP A 188 -10.77 -6.93 12.50
N LYS A 189 -10.92 -5.95 13.39
CA LYS A 189 -11.06 -6.19 14.85
C LYS A 189 -12.26 -7.07 15.18
N LYS A 190 -13.38 -6.91 14.44
CA LYS A 190 -14.54 -7.78 14.59
C LYS A 190 -14.27 -9.20 14.06
N MET A 191 -13.58 -9.31 12.92
CA MET A 191 -13.22 -10.60 12.32
C MET A 191 -12.22 -11.40 13.17
N MET A 192 -11.35 -10.75 13.95
CA MET A 192 -10.42 -11.41 14.87
C MET A 192 -11.12 -12.10 16.05
N LYS A 193 -12.35 -11.70 16.38
CA LYS A 193 -13.12 -12.24 17.52
C LYS A 193 -14.02 -13.41 17.11
N GLN A 194 -14.12 -13.70 15.84
CA GLN A 194 -14.89 -14.82 15.28
C GLN A 194 -13.97 -16.02 15.05
#